data_978d355bf0d066cbe27b0400fec75992
#
_entry.id   978d355bf0d066cbe27b0400fec75992
#
_cell.length_a   1.000
_cell.length_b   1.000
_cell.length_c   1.000
_cell.angle_alpha   90.00
_cell.angle_beta   90.00
_cell.angle_gamma   90.00
#
_symmetry.space_group_name_H-M   'P 1'
#
loop_
_entity.id
_entity.type
_entity.pdbx_description
1 polymer ?
#
loop_
_entity_poly.entity_id
_entity_poly.type
_entity_poly.pdbx_seq_one_letter_code
_entity_poly.pdbx_strand_id
1 'polypeptide(L)'
;GLSDHFDSKELNVRALPSFEVPIDDTQKVRANVILDYYNGTFTRDKAYALNRIENRWMLFGVNPSYIFSIDNFDLKLGAAIYYADANKSNESKFKAYPDVEATYTFNSDFIVNAGLRGALEQNTVERLSKANPFIAPMQEVKPTNVQADAFVGLRGKVSSDLLYRAQLSYRQYKEMPIFTTNNEEPTSGTERLAYQYKNSF
;
A
#
# COMPACT_ATOMS: atom_id res chain seq x y z
N GLY A 1 8.05 8.88 -13.74
CA GLY A 1 7.60 10.23 -13.39
C GLY A 1 6.53 10.72 -14.34
N LEU A 2 5.68 11.59 -13.86
CA LEU A 2 4.60 12.26 -14.60
C LEU A 2 4.98 13.73 -14.83
N SER A 3 4.61 14.28 -15.98
CA SER A 3 4.65 15.70 -16.26
C SER A 3 3.38 16.07 -17.03
N ASP A 4 2.77 17.20 -16.69
CA ASP A 4 1.55 17.68 -17.35
C ASP A 4 1.79 19.02 -18.10
N HIS A 5 0.75 19.48 -18.80
CA HIS A 5 0.77 20.74 -19.54
C HIS A 5 0.86 22.00 -18.65
N PHE A 6 0.68 21.85 -17.34
CA PHE A 6 0.71 22.94 -16.36
C PHE A 6 2.02 23.01 -15.58
N ASP A 7 3.12 22.43 -16.13
CA ASP A 7 4.43 22.33 -15.47
C ASP A 7 4.43 21.57 -14.13
N SER A 8 3.41 20.75 -13.91
CA SER A 8 3.42 19.83 -12.77
C SER A 8 4.36 18.68 -13.05
N LYS A 9 5.14 18.28 -12.06
CA LYS A 9 6.12 17.19 -12.17
C LYS A 9 6.01 16.27 -10.98
N GLU A 10 6.07 15.00 -11.27
CA GLU A 10 6.09 13.94 -10.25
C GLU A 10 7.25 12.99 -10.51
N LEU A 11 8.06 12.77 -9.50
CA LEU A 11 9.12 11.76 -9.48
C LEU A 11 8.81 10.76 -8.38
N ASN A 12 8.74 9.50 -8.74
CA ASN A 12 8.63 8.38 -7.82
C ASN A 12 9.75 7.39 -8.11
N VAL A 13 10.53 7.06 -7.09
CA VAL A 13 11.61 6.06 -7.17
C VAL A 13 11.38 5.04 -6.06
N ARG A 14 11.26 3.77 -6.46
CA ARG A 14 11.01 2.67 -5.54
C ARG A 14 11.98 1.53 -5.79
N ALA A 15 12.59 1.02 -4.71
CA ALA A 15 13.41 -0.19 -4.72
C ALA A 15 12.90 -1.17 -3.66
N LEU A 16 12.83 -2.45 -4.00
CA LEU A 16 12.26 -3.52 -3.17
C LEU A 16 13.21 -4.72 -3.12
N PRO A 17 14.42 -4.59 -2.57
CA PRO A 17 15.31 -5.72 -2.42
C PRO A 17 14.75 -6.74 -1.42
N SER A 18 14.93 -8.02 -1.74
CA SER A 18 14.52 -9.14 -0.89
C SER A 18 15.71 -10.06 -0.68
N PHE A 19 15.92 -10.48 0.56
CA PHE A 19 16.96 -11.40 0.98
C PHE A 19 16.32 -12.59 1.65
N GLU A 20 16.79 -13.78 1.29
CA GLU A 20 16.33 -15.02 1.90
C GLU A 20 17.55 -15.88 2.22
N VAL A 21 17.61 -16.38 3.46
CA VAL A 21 18.68 -17.23 3.96
C VAL A 21 18.04 -18.50 4.52
N PRO A 22 18.25 -19.67 3.92
CA PRO A 22 17.85 -20.94 4.51
C PRO A 22 18.72 -21.21 5.74
N ILE A 23 18.10 -21.67 6.83
CA ILE A 23 18.76 -22.15 8.04
C ILE A 23 18.95 -23.66 7.93
N ASP A 24 17.90 -24.36 7.53
CA ASP A 24 17.85 -25.79 7.23
C ASP A 24 16.74 -26.09 6.20
N ASP A 25 16.41 -27.36 5.97
CA ASP A 25 15.40 -27.78 4.98
C ASP A 25 13.97 -27.33 5.35
N THR A 26 13.75 -26.99 6.61
CA THR A 26 12.42 -26.62 7.16
C THR A 26 12.31 -25.17 7.56
N GLN A 27 13.44 -24.45 7.66
CA GLN A 27 13.48 -23.12 8.28
C GLN A 27 14.28 -22.14 7.41
N LYS A 28 13.74 -20.92 7.29
CA LYS A 28 14.43 -19.82 6.62
C LYS A 28 14.07 -18.47 7.20
N VAL A 29 15.00 -17.54 7.08
CA VAL A 29 14.79 -16.13 7.38
C VAL A 29 14.68 -15.36 6.08
N ARG A 30 13.70 -14.47 6.01
CA ARG A 30 13.53 -13.54 4.88
C ARG A 30 13.48 -12.11 5.41
N ALA A 31 14.11 -11.20 4.70
CA ALA A 31 14.00 -9.77 4.93
C ALA A 31 13.68 -9.07 3.62
N ASN A 32 12.53 -8.38 3.56
CA ASN A 32 12.19 -7.49 2.46
C ASN A 32 12.49 -6.06 2.89
N VAL A 33 13.16 -5.31 2.03
CA VAL A 33 13.45 -3.90 2.26
C VAL A 33 12.63 -3.06 1.29
N ILE A 34 12.10 -1.95 1.76
CA ILE A 34 11.33 -1.00 0.96
C ILE A 34 12.04 0.33 1.04
N LEU A 35 12.47 0.82 -0.10
CA LEU A 35 13.03 2.16 -0.26
C LEU A 35 12.12 2.90 -1.23
N ASP A 36 11.49 3.96 -0.77
CA ASP A 36 10.51 4.66 -1.55
C ASP A 36 10.67 6.17 -1.37
N TYR A 37 10.87 6.86 -2.46
CA TYR A 37 11.03 8.31 -2.52
C TYR A 37 10.02 8.91 -3.49
N TYR A 38 9.30 9.89 -3.00
CA TYR A 38 8.34 10.65 -3.78
C TYR A 38 8.64 12.14 -3.70
N ASN A 39 8.58 12.80 -4.85
CA ASN A 39 8.63 14.26 -4.97
C ASN A 39 7.66 14.72 -6.04
N GLY A 40 6.65 15.49 -5.64
CA GLY A 40 5.67 16.09 -6.54
C GLY A 40 5.68 17.60 -6.40
N THR A 41 5.82 18.32 -7.53
CA THR A 41 5.70 19.77 -7.63
C THR A 41 4.52 20.08 -8.52
N PHE A 42 3.56 20.85 -8.01
CA PHE A 42 2.35 21.24 -8.71
C PHE A 42 2.22 22.74 -8.71
N THR A 43 1.83 23.31 -9.85
CA THR A 43 1.73 24.77 -10.04
C THR A 43 0.33 25.32 -9.81
N ARG A 44 -0.66 24.42 -9.77
CA ARG A 44 -2.05 24.77 -9.53
C ARG A 44 -2.61 24.00 -8.33
N ASP A 45 -3.38 24.68 -7.51
CA ASP A 45 -4.10 24.06 -6.42
C ASP A 45 -5.45 23.44 -6.89
N LYS A 46 -6.21 22.89 -5.96
CA LYS A 46 -7.53 22.27 -6.24
C LYS A 46 -8.57 23.23 -6.77
N ALA A 47 -8.40 24.54 -6.59
CA ALA A 47 -9.23 25.61 -7.16
C ALA A 47 -8.70 26.12 -8.51
N TYR A 48 -7.66 25.48 -9.08
CA TYR A 48 -6.97 25.90 -10.30
C TYR A 48 -6.26 27.25 -10.20
N ALA A 49 -6.18 27.83 -9.03
CA ALA A 49 -5.36 29.03 -8.81
C ALA A 49 -3.88 28.68 -8.93
N LEU A 50 -3.07 29.66 -9.35
CA LEU A 50 -1.61 29.54 -9.37
C LEU A 50 -1.11 29.50 -7.92
N ASN A 51 -0.84 28.32 -7.43
CA ASN A 51 -0.34 28.08 -6.08
C ASN A 51 0.60 26.87 -6.11
N ARG A 52 1.89 27.17 -6.07
CA ARG A 52 2.89 26.11 -6.10
C ARG A 52 2.89 25.31 -4.83
N ILE A 53 2.69 24.01 -4.97
CA ILE A 53 2.68 23.07 -3.86
C ILE A 53 3.69 21.96 -4.12
N GLU A 54 4.47 21.68 -3.09
CA GLU A 54 5.49 20.63 -3.09
C GLU A 54 5.11 19.57 -2.05
N ASN A 55 4.98 18.34 -2.52
CA ASN A 55 4.80 17.16 -1.72
C ASN A 55 6.06 16.30 -1.83
N ARG A 56 6.76 16.13 -0.74
CA ARG A 56 7.92 15.26 -0.67
C ARG A 56 7.78 14.33 0.52
N TRP A 57 8.04 13.07 0.30
CA TRP A 57 8.14 12.11 1.38
C TRP A 57 9.15 10.99 1.02
N MET A 58 9.66 10.38 2.06
CA MET A 58 10.54 9.24 2.00
C MET A 58 10.02 8.15 2.93
N LEU A 59 9.96 6.94 2.43
CA LEU A 59 9.58 5.75 3.17
C LEU A 59 10.74 4.75 3.13
N PHE A 60 11.18 4.35 4.31
CA PHE A 60 12.06 3.22 4.50
C PHE A 60 11.31 2.15 5.28
N GLY A 61 11.29 0.92 4.76
CA GLY A 61 10.65 -0.21 5.41
C GLY A 61 11.55 -1.43 5.45
N VAL A 62 11.44 -2.20 6.53
CA VAL A 62 12.07 -3.52 6.65
C VAL A 62 11.04 -4.50 7.18
N ASN A 63 10.85 -5.62 6.46
CA ASN A 63 9.92 -6.68 6.81
C ASN A 63 10.71 -7.98 7.07
N PRO A 64 11.31 -8.14 8.25
CA PRO A 64 11.92 -9.40 8.64
C PRO A 64 10.85 -10.45 8.91
N SER A 65 11.09 -11.67 8.49
CA SER A 65 10.21 -12.81 8.77
C SER A 65 11.01 -14.09 8.90
N TYR A 66 10.55 -14.92 9.82
CA TYR A 66 10.98 -16.29 10.01
C TYR A 66 9.90 -17.22 9.43
N ILE A 67 10.30 -18.12 8.59
CA ILE A 67 9.42 -19.07 7.89
C ILE A 67 9.82 -20.46 8.31
N PHE A 68 8.83 -21.22 8.74
CA PHE A 68 8.97 -22.56 9.27
C PHE A 68 7.99 -23.49 8.56
N SER A 69 8.49 -24.59 8.01
CA SER A 69 7.72 -25.56 7.24
C SER A 69 7.93 -26.95 7.82
N ILE A 70 6.86 -27.57 8.34
CA ILE A 70 6.86 -28.97 8.80
C ILE A 70 5.70 -29.70 8.16
N ASP A 71 5.98 -30.79 7.49
CA ASP A 71 4.99 -31.63 6.81
C ASP A 71 4.04 -30.79 5.93
N ASN A 72 2.81 -30.66 6.34
CA ASN A 72 1.75 -29.94 5.64
C ASN A 72 1.48 -28.52 6.19
N PHE A 73 2.31 -28.05 7.13
CA PHE A 73 2.10 -26.78 7.81
C PHE A 73 3.26 -25.81 7.54
N ASP A 74 2.91 -24.64 7.02
CA ASP A 74 3.82 -23.51 6.86
C ASP A 74 3.41 -22.38 7.78
N LEU A 75 4.36 -21.85 8.53
CA LEU A 75 4.16 -20.69 9.41
C LEU A 75 5.17 -19.61 9.08
N LYS A 76 4.69 -18.42 8.78
CA LYS A 76 5.46 -17.19 8.66
C LYS A 76 5.21 -16.32 9.87
N LEU A 77 6.25 -15.99 10.61
CA LEU A 77 6.25 -15.04 11.71
C LEU A 77 7.12 -13.85 11.35
N GLY A 78 6.53 -12.68 11.26
CA GLY A 78 7.24 -11.48 10.86
C GLY A 78 6.62 -10.20 11.40
N ALA A 79 7.29 -9.11 11.12
CA ALA A 79 6.84 -7.76 11.38
C ALA A 79 7.21 -6.84 10.20
N ALA A 80 6.37 -5.86 9.93
CA ALA A 80 6.67 -4.80 8.98
C ALA A 80 6.95 -3.51 9.75
N ILE A 81 8.18 -2.99 9.64
CA ILE A 81 8.63 -1.81 10.37
C ILE A 81 8.94 -0.73 9.34
N TYR A 82 8.38 0.45 9.53
CA TYR A 82 8.52 1.57 8.61
C TYR A 82 8.99 2.83 9.32
N TYR A 83 9.84 3.55 8.63
CA TYR A 83 10.14 4.94 8.90
C TYR A 83 9.61 5.78 7.73
N ALA A 84 8.70 6.71 8.00
CA ALA A 84 8.14 7.60 7.01
C ALA A 84 8.39 9.06 7.40
N ASP A 85 9.04 9.81 6.54
CA ASP A 85 9.26 11.24 6.69
C ASP A 85 8.49 11.99 5.60
N ALA A 86 7.43 12.66 5.98
CA ALA A 86 6.59 13.45 5.08
C ALA A 86 6.57 14.91 5.54
N ASN A 87 6.69 15.81 4.57
CA ASN A 87 6.88 17.26 4.79
C ASN A 87 5.76 17.95 5.56
N LYS A 88 4.81 17.41 6.15
CA LYS A 88 3.73 18.08 6.91
C LYS A 88 3.01 17.16 7.87
N SER A 89 3.60 16.03 8.22
CA SER A 89 2.94 15.10 9.12
C SER A 89 3.39 15.33 10.56
N ASN A 90 2.44 15.59 11.45
CA ASN A 90 2.64 15.56 12.91
C ASN A 90 2.53 14.13 13.47
N GLU A 91 2.44 13.11 12.61
CA GLU A 91 2.34 11.73 13.04
C GLU A 91 3.71 11.11 13.36
N SER A 92 3.67 10.01 14.14
CA SER A 92 4.87 9.23 14.41
C SER A 92 5.54 8.77 13.12
N LYS A 93 6.82 9.09 12.98
CA LYS A 93 7.64 8.67 11.85
C LYS A 93 7.87 7.16 11.82
N PHE A 94 7.75 6.48 12.95
CA PHE A 94 7.91 5.05 13.06
C PHE A 94 6.56 4.36 13.20
N LYS A 95 6.36 3.31 12.40
CA LYS A 95 5.19 2.44 12.47
C LYS A 95 5.64 0.99 12.38
N ALA A 96 5.00 0.12 13.16
CA ALA A 96 5.26 -1.31 13.16
C ALA A 96 3.94 -2.08 13.09
N TYR A 97 3.93 -3.15 12.31
CA TYR A 97 2.75 -3.97 12.07
C TYR A 97 3.12 -5.45 12.16
N PRO A 98 2.17 -6.31 12.52
CA PRO A 98 2.34 -7.75 12.36
C PRO A 98 2.44 -8.12 10.87
N ASP A 99 3.15 -9.19 10.58
CA ASP A 99 3.19 -9.85 9.26
C ASP A 99 3.27 -11.37 9.47
N VAL A 100 2.13 -11.95 9.85
CA VAL A 100 2.01 -13.36 10.22
C VAL A 100 1.05 -14.08 9.29
N GLU A 101 1.42 -15.28 8.86
CA GLU A 101 0.60 -16.14 8.02
C GLU A 101 0.83 -17.61 8.37
N ALA A 102 -0.23 -18.36 8.49
CA ALA A 102 -0.21 -19.80 8.61
C ALA A 102 -0.91 -20.43 7.41
N THR A 103 -0.32 -21.47 6.84
CA THR A 103 -0.89 -22.24 5.74
C THR A 103 -0.91 -23.71 6.12
N TYR A 104 -2.01 -24.39 5.90
CA TYR A 104 -2.13 -25.83 6.07
C TYR A 104 -2.59 -26.48 4.77
N THR A 105 -1.81 -27.45 4.30
CA THR A 105 -2.05 -28.21 3.09
C THR A 105 -2.63 -29.58 3.44
N PHE A 106 -3.95 -29.74 3.34
CA PHE A 106 -4.58 -31.05 3.55
C PHE A 106 -4.18 -32.03 2.44
N ASN A 107 -4.24 -31.55 1.22
CA ASN A 107 -3.80 -32.22 0.00
C ASN A 107 -3.67 -31.18 -1.13
N SER A 108 -3.36 -31.62 -2.36
CA SER A 108 -3.25 -30.72 -3.54
C SER A 108 -4.55 -29.98 -3.87
N ASP A 109 -5.68 -30.53 -3.45
CA ASP A 109 -7.02 -30.05 -3.81
C ASP A 109 -7.61 -29.14 -2.74
N PHE A 110 -6.99 -29.08 -1.55
CA PHE A 110 -7.49 -28.32 -0.42
C PHE A 110 -6.36 -27.75 0.44
N ILE A 111 -6.16 -26.45 0.33
CA ILE A 111 -5.16 -25.68 1.07
C ILE A 111 -5.86 -24.51 1.73
N VAL A 112 -5.66 -24.34 3.03
CA VAL A 112 -6.20 -23.23 3.82
C VAL A 112 -5.06 -22.33 4.28
N ASN A 113 -5.27 -21.02 4.23
CA ASN A 113 -4.35 -20.07 4.85
C ASN A 113 -5.10 -19.01 5.64
N ALA A 114 -4.48 -18.52 6.69
CA ALA A 114 -4.97 -17.41 7.49
C ALA A 114 -3.80 -16.52 7.91
N GLY A 115 -4.06 -15.24 8.08
CA GLY A 115 -3.00 -14.32 8.48
C GLY A 115 -3.50 -12.97 8.95
N LEU A 116 -2.55 -12.23 9.49
CA LEU A 116 -2.71 -10.83 9.91
C LEU A 116 -1.48 -10.06 9.46
N ARG A 117 -1.70 -8.98 8.73
CA ARG A 117 -0.63 -8.10 8.26
C ARG A 117 -1.06 -6.65 8.31
N GLY A 118 -0.08 -5.76 8.36
CA GLY A 118 -0.30 -4.34 8.17
C GLY A 118 0.80 -3.73 7.32
N ALA A 119 0.58 -2.54 6.79
CA ALA A 119 1.53 -1.89 5.91
C ALA A 119 1.30 -0.37 5.82
N LEU A 120 2.33 0.34 5.37
CA LEU A 120 2.17 1.65 4.77
C LEU A 120 2.12 1.50 3.25
N GLU A 121 0.97 1.82 2.66
CA GLU A 121 0.77 1.80 1.21
C GLU A 121 1.03 3.19 0.63
N GLN A 122 1.86 3.24 -0.39
CA GLN A 122 2.17 4.46 -1.10
C GLN A 122 0.98 4.94 -1.94
N ASN A 123 0.69 6.23 -1.84
CA ASN A 123 -0.16 6.96 -2.78
C ASN A 123 0.71 7.91 -3.61
N THR A 124 0.36 8.03 -4.88
CA THR A 124 0.95 9.00 -5.82
C THR A 124 -0.17 9.67 -6.59
N VAL A 125 0.08 10.89 -7.09
CA VAL A 125 -0.91 11.56 -7.95
C VAL A 125 -1.15 10.75 -9.22
N GLU A 126 -0.12 10.13 -9.79
CA GLU A 126 -0.25 9.21 -10.91
C GLU A 126 -1.24 8.07 -10.64
N ARG A 127 -1.11 7.40 -9.48
CA ARG A 127 -2.02 6.32 -9.08
C ARG A 127 -3.45 6.81 -8.91
N LEU A 128 -3.64 7.96 -8.25
CA LEU A 128 -4.95 8.56 -8.03
C LEU A 128 -5.59 9.02 -9.35
N SER A 129 -4.82 9.62 -10.25
CA SER A 129 -5.30 10.04 -11.58
C SER A 129 -5.65 8.85 -12.48
N LYS A 130 -4.93 7.72 -12.37
CA LYS A 130 -5.31 6.48 -13.06
C LYS A 130 -6.61 5.89 -12.53
N ALA A 131 -6.84 5.99 -11.22
CA ALA A 131 -8.09 5.53 -10.60
C ALA A 131 -9.27 6.45 -10.95
N ASN A 132 -9.02 7.77 -11.02
CA ASN A 132 -10.02 8.76 -11.41
C ASN A 132 -9.38 9.89 -12.22
N PRO A 133 -9.53 9.90 -13.57
CA PRO A 133 -8.98 10.96 -14.44
C PRO A 133 -9.54 12.37 -14.18
N PHE A 134 -10.67 12.47 -13.48
CA PHE A 134 -11.32 13.74 -13.15
C PHE A 134 -10.89 14.31 -11.80
N ILE A 135 -9.82 13.80 -11.22
CA ILE A 135 -9.27 14.34 -9.97
C ILE A 135 -8.83 15.81 -10.17
N ALA A 136 -9.17 16.66 -9.21
CA ALA A 136 -8.71 18.05 -9.21
C ALA A 136 -7.17 18.10 -9.14
N PRO A 137 -6.55 19.12 -9.76
CA PRO A 137 -5.10 19.28 -9.63
C PRO A 137 -4.72 19.40 -8.17
N MET A 138 -3.55 18.94 -7.89
CA MET A 138 -2.82 19.10 -6.65
C MET A 138 -3.58 18.82 -5.36
N GLN A 139 -3.39 17.63 -4.91
CA GLN A 139 -3.85 17.17 -3.61
C GLN A 139 -2.62 16.84 -2.74
N GLU A 140 -2.76 17.01 -1.44
CA GLU A 140 -1.76 16.49 -0.52
C GLU A 140 -1.76 14.95 -0.59
N VAL A 141 -0.64 14.35 -0.90
CA VAL A 141 -0.51 12.90 -1.02
C VAL A 141 0.21 12.35 0.19
N LYS A 142 -0.44 11.43 0.91
CA LYS A 142 0.11 10.73 2.08
C LYS A 142 0.03 9.23 1.88
N PRO A 143 0.94 8.45 2.48
CA PRO A 143 0.78 7.00 2.52
C PRO A 143 -0.48 6.60 3.29
N THR A 144 -1.21 5.61 2.78
CA THR A 144 -2.32 4.98 3.50
C THR A 144 -1.78 4.03 4.56
N ASN A 145 -2.26 4.17 5.77
CA ASN A 145 -1.90 3.30 6.88
C ASN A 145 -2.92 2.15 6.97
N VAL A 146 -2.52 0.97 6.50
CA VAL A 146 -3.26 -0.28 6.70
C VAL A 146 -2.89 -0.82 8.07
N GLN A 147 -3.69 -0.52 9.08
CA GLN A 147 -3.39 -0.91 10.48
C GLN A 147 -3.50 -2.41 10.69
N ALA A 148 -4.47 -3.03 10.03
CA ALA A 148 -4.70 -4.47 10.06
C ALA A 148 -5.36 -4.94 8.76
N ASP A 149 -4.90 -6.05 8.21
CA ASP A 149 -5.52 -6.85 7.15
C ASP A 149 -5.54 -8.30 7.65
N ALA A 150 -6.65 -8.68 8.30
CA ALA A 150 -6.88 -10.06 8.74
C ALA A 150 -7.57 -10.82 7.61
N PHE A 151 -7.09 -11.99 7.28
CA PHE A 151 -7.65 -12.79 6.19
C PHE A 151 -7.67 -14.28 6.49
N VAL A 152 -8.61 -14.96 5.85
CA VAL A 152 -8.64 -16.41 5.72
C VAL A 152 -8.88 -16.74 4.25
N GLY A 153 -8.15 -17.69 3.73
CA GLY A 153 -8.19 -18.10 2.34
C GLY A 153 -8.28 -19.60 2.18
N LEU A 154 -8.84 -19.98 1.05
CA LEU A 154 -8.99 -21.34 0.60
C LEU A 154 -8.59 -21.43 -0.87
N ARG A 155 -7.74 -22.38 -1.22
CA ARG A 155 -7.32 -22.64 -2.60
C ARG A 155 -7.10 -24.11 -2.86
N GLY A 156 -7.23 -24.50 -4.11
CA GLY A 156 -6.97 -25.88 -4.52
C GLY A 156 -7.35 -26.15 -5.96
N LYS A 157 -7.50 -27.44 -6.26
CA LYS A 157 -7.91 -27.95 -7.56
C LYS A 157 -9.23 -28.68 -7.44
N VAL A 158 -10.11 -28.49 -8.40
CA VAL A 158 -11.34 -29.28 -8.56
C VAL A 158 -11.10 -30.41 -9.58
N SER A 159 -10.24 -30.13 -10.57
CA SER A 159 -9.80 -31.08 -11.58
C SER A 159 -8.39 -30.68 -12.10
N SER A 160 -7.83 -31.45 -13.03
CA SER A 160 -6.55 -31.09 -13.69
C SER A 160 -6.53 -29.68 -14.27
N ASP A 161 -7.67 -29.19 -14.74
CA ASP A 161 -7.78 -27.95 -15.50
C ASP A 161 -8.55 -26.84 -14.75
N LEU A 162 -9.11 -27.16 -13.56
CA LEU A 162 -9.89 -26.20 -12.80
C LEU A 162 -9.28 -25.95 -11.40
N LEU A 163 -8.75 -24.73 -11.22
CA LEU A 163 -8.26 -24.23 -9.96
C LEU A 163 -9.30 -23.30 -9.33
N TYR A 164 -9.39 -23.32 -8.00
CA TYR A 164 -10.20 -22.36 -7.26
C TYR A 164 -9.39 -21.60 -6.21
N ARG A 165 -9.83 -20.38 -5.92
CA ARG A 165 -9.33 -19.55 -4.83
C ARG A 165 -10.46 -18.70 -4.28
N ALA A 166 -10.65 -18.74 -2.96
CA ALA A 166 -11.55 -17.87 -2.23
C ALA A 166 -10.80 -17.24 -1.06
N GLN A 167 -11.06 -15.98 -0.76
CA GLN A 167 -10.48 -15.30 0.40
C GLN A 167 -11.51 -14.34 0.97
N LEU A 168 -11.64 -14.37 2.29
CA LEU A 168 -12.33 -13.37 3.08
C LEU A 168 -11.28 -12.53 3.81
N SER A 169 -11.43 -11.21 3.79
CA SER A 169 -10.53 -10.32 4.53
C SER A 169 -11.28 -9.17 5.18
N TYR A 170 -10.79 -8.78 6.36
CA TYR A 170 -11.18 -7.58 7.06
C TYR A 170 -10.00 -6.64 7.13
N ARG A 171 -10.18 -5.39 6.66
CA ARG A 171 -9.12 -4.38 6.63
C ARG A 171 -9.51 -3.14 7.40
N GLN A 172 -8.59 -2.68 8.23
CA GLN A 172 -8.70 -1.43 8.95
C GLN A 172 -7.71 -0.42 8.39
N TYR A 173 -8.24 0.71 7.95
CA TYR A 173 -7.44 1.78 7.37
C TYR A 173 -7.44 3.03 8.24
N LYS A 174 -6.29 3.69 8.28
CA LYS A 174 -6.16 5.08 8.72
C LYS A 174 -5.58 5.89 7.57
N GLU A 175 -6.13 7.10 7.33
CA GLU A 175 -5.68 7.98 6.25
C GLU A 175 -5.83 7.38 4.84
N MET A 176 -6.94 6.70 4.59
CA MET A 176 -7.26 6.20 3.26
C MET A 176 -7.79 7.36 2.39
N PRO A 177 -7.23 7.60 1.18
CA PRO A 177 -7.78 8.59 0.25
C PRO A 177 -9.12 8.11 -0.30
N ILE A 178 -10.12 8.97 -0.23
CA ILE A 178 -11.44 8.75 -0.84
C ILE A 178 -11.79 9.93 -1.74
N PHE A 179 -12.43 9.65 -2.86
CA PHE A 179 -12.90 10.69 -3.76
C PHE A 179 -14.16 11.35 -3.21
N THR A 180 -14.19 12.68 -3.26
CA THR A 180 -15.32 13.50 -2.84
C THR A 180 -15.55 14.61 -3.86
N THR A 181 -16.76 15.18 -3.90
CA THR A 181 -17.04 16.35 -4.74
C THR A 181 -16.11 17.51 -4.33
N ASN A 182 -15.52 18.17 -5.31
CA ASN A 182 -14.75 19.37 -5.07
C ASN A 182 -15.69 20.59 -5.00
N ASN A 183 -15.85 21.14 -3.80
CA ASN A 183 -16.70 22.32 -3.57
C ASN A 183 -15.96 23.65 -3.82
N GLU A 184 -14.67 23.62 -4.10
CA GLU A 184 -13.89 24.80 -4.50
C GLU A 184 -14.04 24.95 -6.02
N GLU A 185 -14.95 25.79 -6.45
CA GLU A 185 -15.32 25.92 -7.85
C GLU A 185 -14.18 26.50 -8.72
N PRO A 186 -13.78 25.78 -9.77
CA PRO A 186 -13.16 26.45 -10.90
C PRO A 186 -14.25 27.20 -11.66
N THR A 187 -13.98 28.43 -12.05
CA THR A 187 -14.84 29.32 -12.83
C THR A 187 -15.30 28.78 -14.20
N SER A 188 -15.05 27.53 -14.52
CA SER A 188 -15.30 26.88 -15.81
C SER A 188 -16.40 25.80 -15.82
N GLY A 189 -17.18 25.63 -14.76
CA GLY A 189 -18.38 24.78 -14.77
C GLY A 189 -18.15 23.27 -14.94
N THR A 190 -16.93 22.77 -14.84
CA THR A 190 -16.64 21.34 -14.85
C THR A 190 -16.55 20.83 -13.42
N GLU A 191 -17.52 20.01 -13.01
CA GLU A 191 -17.43 19.29 -11.74
C GLU A 191 -16.20 18.40 -11.72
N ARG A 192 -15.37 18.55 -10.71
CA ARG A 192 -14.17 17.73 -10.53
C ARG A 192 -14.15 17.15 -9.12
N LEU A 193 -13.65 15.94 -9.02
CA LEU A 193 -13.55 15.24 -7.77
C LEU A 193 -12.24 15.55 -7.08
N ALA A 194 -12.30 15.91 -5.81
CA ALA A 194 -11.16 15.90 -4.90
C ALA A 194 -11.19 14.61 -4.08
N TYR A 195 -10.09 14.27 -3.42
CA TYR A 195 -10.10 13.22 -2.42
C TYR A 195 -9.80 13.79 -1.03
N GLN A 196 -10.26 13.10 -0.02
CA GLN A 196 -9.98 13.41 1.37
C GLN A 196 -9.44 12.15 2.06
N TYR A 197 -8.53 12.35 3.00
CA TYR A 197 -8.09 11.27 3.86
C TYR A 197 -9.12 11.03 4.95
N LYS A 198 -9.59 9.80 5.08
CA LYS A 198 -10.51 9.38 6.14
C LYS A 198 -9.99 8.16 6.86
N ASN A 199 -10.32 8.08 8.14
CA ASN A 199 -10.21 6.83 8.88
C ASN A 199 -11.42 5.98 8.51
N SER A 200 -11.20 4.71 8.18
CA SER A 200 -12.25 3.75 7.88
C SER A 200 -11.97 2.43 8.57
N PHE A 201 -13.00 1.77 8.97
CA PHE A 201 -12.98 0.48 9.65
C PHE A 201 -13.68 -0.56 8.79
#